data_5861818e99745b659990056c0771fc6a
#
_entry.id   5861818e99745b659990056c0771fc6a
#
_cell.length_a   1.000
_cell.length_b   1.000
_cell.length_c   1.000
_cell.angle_alpha   90.00
_cell.angle_beta   90.00
_cell.angle_gamma   90.00
#
_symmetry.space_group_name_H-M   'P 1'
#
loop_
_entity.id
_entity.type
_entity.pdbx_description
1 polymer ?
#
loop_
_entity_poly.entity_id
_entity_poly.type
_entity_poly.pdbx_seq_one_letter_code
_entity_poly.pdbx_strand_id
1 'polypeptide(L)'
;AEFGDLDILVNNAGILRDRVIVNMTEDEWDAVIAVHLKGHFAPTRWAAAYWREEHKAGRGKRRNLVHTSSTSGLFSNPGQANYGAAKSGIATFSQIAAKELVRYDVQSNCVAPGARTRLTLATPGLEEIMTPKDGAFDEWDPANISPLVAYLSSTACQFTGEVFFAQGGVVKRVRSWEMGETVEQNAKWGVDDLAAALAPLAE
;
A
#
# COMPACT_ATOMS: atom_id res chain seq x y z
N ALA A 1 28.08 6.62 2.07
CA ALA A 1 28.83 7.02 3.25
C ALA A 1 28.90 8.54 3.47
N GLU A 2 28.24 9.36 2.63
CA GLU A 2 28.24 10.82 2.79
C GLU A 2 27.45 11.26 4.03
N PHE A 3 26.33 10.58 4.31
CA PHE A 3 25.43 10.88 5.44
C PHE A 3 25.55 9.90 6.61
N GLY A 4 26.48 8.95 6.54
CA GLY A 4 26.78 7.99 7.61
C GLY A 4 25.88 6.76 7.63
N ASP A 5 24.56 6.90 7.75
CA ASP A 5 23.60 5.79 7.88
C ASP A 5 22.30 6.03 7.10
N LEU A 6 21.51 5.00 6.95
CA LEU A 6 20.14 5.02 6.41
C LEU A 6 19.17 4.54 7.48
N ASP A 7 18.34 5.41 7.99
CA ASP A 7 17.39 5.12 9.07
C ASP A 7 15.96 4.90 8.58
N ILE A 8 15.56 5.60 7.53
CA ILE A 8 14.19 5.65 7.03
C ILE A 8 14.20 5.48 5.52
N LEU A 9 13.31 4.65 5.00
CA LEU A 9 13.03 4.55 3.57
C LEU A 9 11.54 4.75 3.32
N VAL A 10 11.20 5.81 2.57
CA VAL A 10 9.84 6.08 2.10
C VAL A 10 9.74 5.80 0.61
N ASN A 11 8.99 4.77 0.24
CA ASN A 11 8.72 4.40 -1.14
C ASN A 11 7.41 5.04 -1.60
N ASN A 12 7.48 6.05 -2.48
CA ASN A 12 6.33 6.84 -2.90
C ASN A 12 6.25 7.08 -4.43
N ALA A 13 7.28 6.73 -5.18
CA ALA A 13 7.28 6.92 -6.64
C ALA A 13 6.09 6.21 -7.31
N GLY A 14 5.48 6.87 -8.30
CA GLY A 14 4.31 6.32 -8.97
C GLY A 14 3.96 7.00 -10.29
N ILE A 15 3.27 6.25 -11.15
CA ILE A 15 2.70 6.69 -12.42
C ILE A 15 1.30 6.12 -12.60
N LEU A 16 0.52 6.68 -13.51
CA LEU A 16 -0.75 6.10 -13.99
C LEU A 16 -0.67 5.75 -15.48
N ARG A 17 -1.28 4.63 -15.83
CA ARG A 17 -1.58 4.20 -17.20
C ARG A 17 -2.95 3.54 -17.17
N ASP A 18 -3.97 4.36 -16.84
CA ASP A 18 -5.33 3.90 -16.61
C ASP A 18 -5.99 3.51 -17.94
N ARG A 19 -6.57 2.32 -17.95
CA ARG A 19 -7.26 1.74 -19.09
C ARG A 19 -8.18 0.62 -18.62
N VAL A 20 -9.37 0.52 -19.22
CA VAL A 20 -10.22 -0.67 -19.00
C VAL A 20 -9.47 -1.92 -19.50
N ILE A 21 -9.62 -3.04 -18.79
CA ILE A 21 -8.78 -4.23 -18.96
C ILE A 21 -8.74 -4.76 -20.40
N VAL A 22 -9.85 -4.68 -21.12
CA VAL A 22 -9.94 -5.17 -22.51
C VAL A 22 -9.12 -4.35 -23.53
N ASN A 23 -8.74 -3.12 -23.15
CA ASN A 23 -7.97 -2.20 -23.98
C ASN A 23 -6.56 -1.91 -23.42
N MET A 24 -6.23 -2.47 -22.24
CA MET A 24 -4.93 -2.26 -21.61
C MET A 24 -3.84 -3.02 -22.37
N THR A 25 -2.76 -2.34 -22.71
CA THR A 25 -1.61 -2.97 -23.35
C THR A 25 -0.65 -3.57 -22.33
N GLU A 26 0.19 -4.53 -22.75
CA GLU A 26 1.26 -5.08 -21.91
C GLU A 26 2.24 -4.00 -21.47
N ASP A 27 2.59 -3.05 -22.35
CA ASP A 27 3.47 -1.93 -22.02
C ASP A 27 2.89 -1.02 -20.93
N GLU A 28 1.56 -0.74 -20.96
CA GLU A 28 0.87 0.02 -19.93
C GLU A 28 0.87 -0.73 -18.59
N TRP A 29 0.70 -2.05 -18.63
CA TRP A 29 0.79 -2.92 -17.46
C TRP A 29 2.21 -2.94 -16.90
N ASP A 30 3.20 -3.26 -17.72
CA ASP A 30 4.59 -3.44 -17.31
C ASP A 30 5.19 -2.15 -16.75
N ALA A 31 4.90 -0.99 -17.37
CA ALA A 31 5.36 0.29 -16.87
C ALA A 31 4.87 0.59 -15.45
N VAL A 32 3.60 0.29 -15.16
CA VAL A 32 3.01 0.50 -13.84
C VAL A 32 3.59 -0.47 -12.81
N ILE A 33 3.69 -1.76 -13.15
CA ILE A 33 4.30 -2.78 -12.27
C ILE A 33 5.77 -2.46 -11.98
N ALA A 34 6.52 -2.03 -13.00
CA ALA A 34 7.94 -1.69 -12.84
C ALA A 34 8.14 -0.50 -11.89
N VAL A 35 7.38 0.59 -12.06
CA VAL A 35 7.54 1.78 -11.22
C VAL A 35 7.00 1.56 -9.81
N HIS A 36 5.83 0.93 -9.68
CA HIS A 36 5.19 0.76 -8.38
C HIS A 36 5.74 -0.46 -7.64
N LEU A 37 5.42 -1.67 -8.07
CA LEU A 37 5.70 -2.88 -7.29
C LEU A 37 7.19 -3.18 -7.23
N LYS A 38 7.86 -3.24 -8.38
CA LYS A 38 9.32 -3.44 -8.45
C LYS A 38 10.08 -2.25 -7.87
N GLY A 39 9.58 -1.01 -8.08
CA GLY A 39 10.16 0.21 -7.54
C GLY A 39 10.07 0.32 -6.02
N HIS A 40 9.11 -0.35 -5.37
CA HIS A 40 9.08 -0.51 -3.91
C HIS A 40 9.98 -1.65 -3.43
N PHE A 41 10.01 -2.76 -4.17
CA PHE A 41 10.85 -3.91 -3.83
C PHE A 41 12.34 -3.59 -3.88
N ALA A 42 12.83 -2.97 -4.95
CA ALA A 42 14.27 -2.83 -5.18
C ALA A 42 14.99 -2.00 -4.08
N PRO A 43 14.53 -0.77 -3.73
CA PRO A 43 15.14 -0.02 -2.62
C PRO A 43 15.01 -0.73 -1.29
N THR A 44 13.83 -1.33 -1.01
CA THR A 44 13.58 -2.06 0.24
C THR A 44 14.54 -3.24 0.40
N ARG A 45 14.77 -4.02 -0.66
CA ARG A 45 15.71 -5.15 -0.62
C ARG A 45 17.13 -4.69 -0.24
N TRP A 46 17.59 -3.58 -0.79
CA TRP A 46 18.93 -3.06 -0.48
C TRP A 46 19.01 -2.47 0.93
N ALA A 47 18.04 -1.69 1.36
CA ALA A 47 17.96 -1.17 2.71
C ALA A 47 17.89 -2.30 3.75
N ALA A 48 17.03 -3.30 3.53
CA ALA A 48 16.90 -4.46 4.41
C ALA A 48 18.20 -5.27 4.53
N ALA A 49 18.91 -5.47 3.40
CA ALA A 49 20.21 -6.15 3.42
C ALA A 49 21.24 -5.37 4.25
N TYR A 50 21.32 -4.05 4.06
CA TYR A 50 22.18 -3.17 4.82
C TYR A 50 21.86 -3.20 6.32
N TRP A 51 20.58 -3.03 6.68
CA TRP A 51 20.13 -3.02 8.08
C TRP A 51 20.37 -4.35 8.79
N ARG A 52 20.22 -5.47 8.08
CA ARG A 52 20.56 -6.80 8.60
C ARG A 52 22.04 -6.90 8.97
N GLU A 53 22.96 -6.43 8.11
CA GLU A 53 24.38 -6.48 8.37
C GLU A 53 24.78 -5.52 9.52
N GLU A 54 24.17 -4.34 9.60
CA GLU A 54 24.34 -3.43 10.74
C GLU A 54 23.89 -4.07 12.07
N HIS A 55 22.75 -4.76 12.05
CA HIS A 55 22.25 -5.48 13.21
C HIS A 55 23.21 -6.59 13.66
N LYS A 56 23.70 -7.42 12.72
CA LYS A 56 24.69 -8.47 13.00
C LYS A 56 26.01 -7.92 13.55
N ALA A 57 26.40 -6.74 13.13
CA ALA A 57 27.60 -6.04 13.60
C ALA A 57 27.43 -5.34 14.97
N GLY A 58 26.30 -5.53 15.65
CA GLY A 58 26.00 -4.89 16.92
C GLY A 58 25.64 -3.41 16.84
N ARG A 59 25.40 -2.88 15.64
CA ARG A 59 24.95 -1.51 15.39
C ARG A 59 23.45 -1.42 15.04
N GLY A 60 22.69 -2.42 15.46
CA GLY A 60 21.24 -2.44 15.30
C GLY A 60 20.59 -1.29 16.03
N LYS A 61 19.61 -0.65 15.37
CA LYS A 61 18.75 0.39 15.93
C LYS A 61 17.40 0.38 15.22
N ARG A 62 16.42 1.06 15.79
CA ARG A 62 15.11 1.23 15.20
C ARG A 62 15.20 1.91 13.82
N ARG A 63 14.61 1.27 12.82
CA ARG A 63 14.53 1.77 11.44
C ARG A 63 13.12 1.60 10.88
N ASN A 64 12.74 2.42 9.91
CA ASN A 64 11.38 2.45 9.42
C ASN A 64 11.29 2.40 7.90
N LEU A 65 10.37 1.56 7.40
CA LEU A 65 9.90 1.51 6.03
C LEU A 65 8.49 2.10 5.98
N VAL A 66 8.25 3.00 5.04
CA VAL A 66 6.91 3.48 4.71
C VAL A 66 6.66 3.26 3.22
N HIS A 67 5.60 2.51 2.92
CA HIS A 67 5.18 2.19 1.56
C HIS A 67 3.91 2.95 1.20
N THR A 68 3.75 3.32 -0.07
CA THR A 68 2.56 4.02 -0.56
C THR A 68 1.70 3.10 -1.41
N SER A 69 0.57 2.67 -0.85
CA SER A 69 -0.50 1.97 -1.54
C SER A 69 -1.54 2.96 -2.10
N SER A 70 -2.78 2.54 -2.26
CA SER A 70 -3.91 3.34 -2.73
C SER A 70 -5.23 2.66 -2.36
N THR A 71 -6.29 3.44 -2.24
CA THR A 71 -7.66 2.90 -2.15
C THR A 71 -8.01 2.02 -3.35
N SER A 72 -7.49 2.33 -4.55
CA SER A 72 -7.67 1.48 -5.73
C SER A 72 -7.05 0.08 -5.57
N GLY A 73 -5.96 -0.04 -4.81
CA GLY A 73 -5.36 -1.34 -4.50
C GLY A 73 -6.05 -2.08 -3.36
N LEU A 74 -6.74 -1.36 -2.46
CA LEU A 74 -7.39 -1.95 -1.29
C LEU A 74 -8.87 -2.31 -1.56
N PHE A 75 -9.55 -1.51 -2.41
CA PHE A 75 -10.99 -1.61 -2.61
C PHE A 75 -11.42 -1.69 -4.08
N SER A 76 -10.44 -1.84 -4.97
CA SER A 76 -10.62 -1.91 -6.42
C SER A 76 -11.10 -0.59 -7.05
N ASN A 77 -10.73 -0.37 -8.32
CA ASN A 77 -11.23 0.76 -9.10
C ASN A 77 -11.24 0.37 -10.58
N PRO A 78 -12.41 0.38 -11.24
CA PRO A 78 -12.49 0.09 -12.67
C PRO A 78 -11.57 0.97 -13.51
N GLY A 79 -10.91 0.41 -14.52
CA GLY A 79 -9.94 1.13 -15.35
C GLY A 79 -8.52 1.17 -14.81
N GLN A 80 -8.27 0.62 -13.62
CA GLN A 80 -6.98 0.63 -12.95
C GLN A 80 -6.48 -0.78 -12.61
N ALA A 81 -6.65 -1.75 -13.49
CA ALA A 81 -6.26 -3.14 -13.23
C ALA A 81 -4.76 -3.27 -12.90
N ASN A 82 -3.87 -2.62 -13.68
CA ASN A 82 -2.43 -2.57 -13.44
C ASN A 82 -2.08 -1.85 -12.13
N TYR A 83 -2.63 -0.66 -11.93
CA TYR A 83 -2.37 0.17 -10.76
C TYR A 83 -2.93 -0.47 -9.48
N GLY A 84 -4.17 -0.95 -9.52
CA GLY A 84 -4.81 -1.64 -8.40
C GLY A 84 -4.03 -2.89 -7.99
N ALA A 85 -3.62 -3.74 -8.95
CA ALA A 85 -2.79 -4.92 -8.70
C ALA A 85 -1.45 -4.55 -8.04
N ALA A 86 -0.75 -3.54 -8.59
CA ALA A 86 0.52 -3.07 -8.03
C ALA A 86 0.34 -2.54 -6.59
N LYS A 87 -0.68 -1.72 -6.35
CA LYS A 87 -0.93 -1.09 -5.04
C LYS A 87 -1.43 -2.08 -3.99
N SER A 88 -2.20 -3.09 -4.36
CA SER A 88 -2.55 -4.23 -3.50
C SER A 88 -1.31 -5.06 -3.15
N GLY A 89 -0.47 -5.37 -4.16
CA GLY A 89 0.80 -6.06 -3.96
C GLY A 89 1.76 -5.30 -3.02
N ILE A 90 1.80 -3.96 -3.09
CA ILE A 90 2.60 -3.13 -2.17
C ILE A 90 2.10 -3.24 -0.73
N ALA A 91 0.80 -3.22 -0.49
CA ALA A 91 0.25 -3.38 0.86
C ALA A 91 0.65 -4.74 1.46
N THR A 92 0.48 -5.82 0.70
CA THR A 92 0.91 -7.16 1.11
C THR A 92 2.43 -7.24 1.29
N PHE A 93 3.22 -6.67 0.38
CA PHE A 93 4.68 -6.61 0.47
C PHE A 93 5.14 -5.91 1.75
N SER A 94 4.51 -4.78 2.13
CA SER A 94 4.78 -4.08 3.38
C SER A 94 4.55 -4.96 4.61
N GLN A 95 3.48 -5.75 4.62
CA GLN A 95 3.16 -6.67 5.71
C GLN A 95 4.14 -7.84 5.80
N ILE A 96 4.60 -8.37 4.66
CA ILE A 96 5.63 -9.40 4.60
C ILE A 96 6.95 -8.83 5.14
N ALA A 97 7.36 -7.63 4.66
CA ALA A 97 8.56 -6.97 5.13
C ALA A 97 8.54 -6.72 6.64
N ALA A 98 7.38 -6.34 7.21
CA ALA A 98 7.22 -6.20 8.66
C ALA A 98 7.53 -7.50 9.41
N LYS A 99 6.98 -8.63 8.94
CA LYS A 99 7.19 -9.95 9.57
C LYS A 99 8.63 -10.44 9.46
N GLU A 100 9.28 -10.20 8.32
CA GLU A 100 10.65 -10.66 8.07
C GLU A 100 11.70 -9.81 8.79
N LEU A 101 11.47 -8.49 8.90
CA LEU A 101 12.49 -7.53 9.33
C LEU A 101 12.36 -7.11 10.79
N VAL A 102 11.27 -7.43 11.49
CA VAL A 102 11.08 -7.08 12.91
C VAL A 102 12.24 -7.56 13.81
N ARG A 103 12.84 -8.70 13.50
CA ARG A 103 14.00 -9.24 14.23
C ARG A 103 15.27 -8.39 14.10
N TYR A 104 15.30 -7.45 13.18
CA TYR A 104 16.39 -6.48 12.98
C TYR A 104 16.02 -5.08 13.48
N ASP A 105 14.92 -4.96 14.25
CA ASP A 105 14.32 -3.71 14.73
C ASP A 105 13.91 -2.76 13.58
N VAL A 106 13.41 -3.33 12.47
CA VAL A 106 12.87 -2.58 11.34
C VAL A 106 11.36 -2.70 11.34
N GLN A 107 10.67 -1.57 11.35
CA GLN A 107 9.22 -1.50 11.16
C GLN A 107 8.88 -1.22 9.70
N SER A 108 7.79 -1.79 9.23
CA SER A 108 7.26 -1.55 7.88
C SER A 108 5.78 -1.30 7.94
N ASN A 109 5.34 -0.14 7.44
CA ASN A 109 3.93 0.24 7.38
C ASN A 109 3.58 0.79 6.00
N CYS A 110 2.29 0.84 5.69
CA CYS A 110 1.79 1.27 4.40
C CYS A 110 0.75 2.38 4.55
N VAL A 111 0.79 3.37 3.66
CA VAL A 111 -0.18 4.47 3.58
C VAL A 111 -0.92 4.40 2.26
N ALA A 112 -2.24 4.49 2.29
CA ALA A 112 -3.12 4.69 1.14
C ALA A 112 -3.67 6.11 1.20
N PRO A 113 -3.03 7.09 0.52
CA PRO A 113 -3.41 8.49 0.63
C PRO A 113 -4.59 8.85 -0.26
N GLY A 114 -5.48 9.71 0.23
CA GLY A 114 -6.44 10.48 -0.55
C GLY A 114 -6.02 11.94 -0.59
N ALA A 115 -5.48 12.41 -1.73
CA ALA A 115 -4.98 13.78 -1.86
C ALA A 115 -5.05 14.28 -3.31
N ARG A 116 -5.24 15.58 -3.48
CA ARG A 116 -5.16 16.28 -4.76
C ARG A 116 -3.70 16.42 -5.19
N THR A 117 -3.30 15.64 -6.16
CA THR A 117 -1.95 15.67 -6.72
C THR A 117 -2.02 15.73 -8.24
N ARG A 118 -0.90 16.03 -8.91
CA ARG A 118 -0.82 15.93 -10.38
C ARG A 118 -1.25 14.56 -10.91
N LEU A 119 -1.01 13.52 -10.12
CA LEU A 119 -1.38 12.15 -10.47
C LEU A 119 -2.91 11.96 -10.43
N THR A 120 -3.57 12.39 -9.36
CA THR A 120 -5.02 12.27 -9.18
C THR A 120 -5.81 13.19 -10.12
N LEU A 121 -5.30 14.39 -10.39
CA LEU A 121 -5.93 15.34 -11.33
C LEU A 121 -5.83 14.89 -12.80
N ALA A 122 -4.99 13.94 -13.13
CA ALA A 122 -4.97 13.31 -14.46
C ALA A 122 -6.18 12.39 -14.71
N THR A 123 -6.95 12.04 -13.68
CA THR A 123 -8.16 11.22 -13.79
C THR A 123 -9.37 12.12 -14.07
N PRO A 124 -10.10 11.93 -15.19
CA PRO A 124 -11.26 12.75 -15.53
C PRO A 124 -12.30 12.83 -14.41
N GLY A 125 -12.81 14.03 -14.15
CA GLY A 125 -13.86 14.29 -13.16
C GLY A 125 -13.38 14.47 -11.70
N LEU A 126 -12.13 14.16 -11.38
CA LEU A 126 -11.62 14.36 -10.02
C LEU A 126 -11.26 15.82 -9.71
N GLU A 127 -10.96 16.63 -10.72
CA GLU A 127 -10.61 18.05 -10.52
C GLU A 127 -11.75 18.80 -9.84
N GLU A 128 -12.98 18.65 -10.32
CA GLU A 128 -14.16 19.30 -9.76
C GLU A 128 -14.44 18.87 -8.31
N ILE A 129 -14.31 17.57 -8.02
CA ILE A 129 -14.52 16.97 -6.69
C ILE A 129 -13.46 17.47 -5.69
N MET A 130 -12.21 17.61 -6.16
CA MET A 130 -11.07 17.96 -5.31
C MET A 130 -10.77 19.46 -5.26
N THR A 131 -11.57 20.31 -5.91
CA THR A 131 -11.37 21.75 -5.89
C THR A 131 -11.60 22.30 -4.47
N PRO A 132 -10.66 23.09 -3.89
CA PRO A 132 -10.83 23.70 -2.59
C PRO A 132 -12.04 24.64 -2.58
N LYS A 133 -12.78 24.66 -1.49
CA LYS A 133 -13.85 25.63 -1.26
C LYS A 133 -13.30 26.80 -0.49
N ASP A 134 -13.59 28.04 -0.93
CA ASP A 134 -13.11 29.26 -0.29
C ASP A 134 -13.43 29.31 1.21
N GLY A 135 -12.41 29.53 2.03
CA GLY A 135 -12.51 29.62 3.47
C GLY A 135 -12.77 28.32 4.23
N ALA A 136 -12.86 27.17 3.54
CA ALA A 136 -13.01 25.86 4.17
C ALA A 136 -11.66 25.14 4.33
N PHE A 137 -11.63 24.15 5.22
CA PHE A 137 -10.50 23.23 5.32
C PHE A 137 -10.36 22.43 4.02
N ASP A 138 -9.18 22.47 3.40
CA ASP A 138 -8.89 21.71 2.19
C ASP A 138 -8.57 20.25 2.54
N GLU A 139 -9.57 19.39 2.52
CA GLU A 139 -9.42 17.96 2.83
C GLU A 139 -8.57 17.19 1.81
N TRP A 140 -8.34 17.77 0.61
CA TRP A 140 -7.56 17.17 -0.45
C TRP A 140 -6.12 17.69 -0.53
N ASP A 141 -5.73 18.61 0.37
CA ASP A 141 -4.35 19.11 0.41
C ASP A 141 -3.38 17.95 0.69
N PRO A 142 -2.38 17.69 -0.18
CA PRO A 142 -1.36 16.68 0.05
C PRO A 142 -0.60 16.82 1.37
N ALA A 143 -0.50 18.05 1.90
CA ALA A 143 0.14 18.31 3.19
C ALA A 143 -0.54 17.57 4.36
N ASN A 144 -1.83 17.22 4.25
CA ASN A 144 -2.55 16.45 5.26
C ASN A 144 -2.01 15.02 5.45
N ILE A 145 -1.30 14.47 4.44
CA ILE A 145 -0.75 13.11 4.50
C ILE A 145 0.61 13.09 5.24
N SER A 146 1.34 14.20 5.17
CA SER A 146 2.71 14.30 5.69
C SER A 146 2.84 13.96 7.18
N PRO A 147 1.94 14.38 8.08
CA PRO A 147 2.03 14.04 9.51
C PRO A 147 2.00 12.53 9.79
N LEU A 148 1.14 11.78 9.07
CA LEU A 148 1.11 10.32 9.21
C LEU A 148 2.40 9.68 8.73
N VAL A 149 2.92 10.08 7.56
CA VAL A 149 4.19 9.57 7.04
C VAL A 149 5.34 9.89 8.00
N ALA A 150 5.40 11.10 8.53
CA ALA A 150 6.41 11.51 9.51
C ALA A 150 6.32 10.67 10.79
N TYR A 151 5.11 10.44 11.32
CA TYR A 151 4.89 9.59 12.49
C TYR A 151 5.35 8.15 12.23
N LEU A 152 4.92 7.54 11.12
CA LEU A 152 5.30 6.17 10.76
C LEU A 152 6.81 6.02 10.49
N SER A 153 7.49 7.10 10.17
CA SER A 153 8.94 7.18 9.96
C SER A 153 9.73 7.44 11.25
N SER A 154 9.05 7.80 12.33
CA SER A 154 9.70 8.20 13.59
C SER A 154 9.98 7.02 14.52
N THR A 155 10.89 7.21 15.47
CA THR A 155 11.14 6.25 16.56
C THR A 155 9.97 6.12 17.53
N ALA A 156 9.04 7.08 17.54
CA ALA A 156 7.82 7.04 18.34
C ALA A 156 6.73 6.13 17.75
N CYS A 157 6.87 5.69 16.49
CA CYS A 157 5.93 4.78 15.86
C CYS A 157 5.91 3.43 16.59
N GLN A 158 4.72 2.97 16.96
CA GLN A 158 4.52 1.68 17.62
C GLN A 158 3.92 0.62 16.68
N PHE A 159 3.66 0.99 15.42
CA PHE A 159 3.03 0.12 14.46
C PHE A 159 4.06 -0.56 13.55
N THR A 160 3.79 -1.82 13.21
CA THR A 160 4.46 -2.54 12.12
C THR A 160 3.49 -3.51 11.47
N GLY A 161 3.54 -3.62 10.14
CA GLY A 161 2.64 -4.47 9.37
C GLY A 161 1.25 -3.88 9.14
N GLU A 162 1.07 -2.59 9.44
CA GLU A 162 -0.22 -1.94 9.34
C GLU A 162 -0.39 -1.15 8.03
N VAL A 163 -1.63 -1.05 7.59
CA VAL A 163 -2.04 -0.25 6.44
C VAL A 163 -2.97 0.86 6.92
N PHE A 164 -2.66 2.10 6.56
CA PHE A 164 -3.46 3.27 6.94
C PHE A 164 -3.99 3.98 5.71
N PHE A 165 -5.28 4.28 5.69
CA PHE A 165 -5.86 5.29 4.82
C PHE A 165 -5.74 6.65 5.50
N ALA A 166 -5.37 7.69 4.73
CA ALA A 166 -5.33 9.07 5.21
C ALA A 166 -5.88 10.04 4.16
N GLN A 167 -6.78 10.94 4.59
CA GLN A 167 -7.32 12.03 3.77
C GLN A 167 -7.78 13.17 4.68
N GLY A 168 -7.38 14.39 4.39
CA GLY A 168 -7.73 15.53 5.21
C GLY A 168 -7.36 15.30 6.68
N GLY A 169 -8.31 15.52 7.58
CA GLY A 169 -8.17 15.27 9.01
C GLY A 169 -8.45 13.80 9.44
N VAL A 170 -8.64 12.88 8.50
CA VAL A 170 -9.04 11.51 8.80
C VAL A 170 -7.89 10.53 8.58
N VAL A 171 -7.61 9.70 9.58
CA VAL A 171 -6.72 8.53 9.48
C VAL A 171 -7.50 7.29 9.92
N LYS A 172 -7.51 6.26 9.07
CA LYS A 172 -8.16 4.97 9.37
C LYS A 172 -7.16 3.84 9.21
N ARG A 173 -7.11 2.93 10.18
CA ARG A 173 -6.41 1.65 10.01
C ARG A 173 -7.27 0.73 9.15
N VAL A 174 -6.68 0.21 8.07
CA VAL A 174 -7.33 -0.71 7.14
C VAL A 174 -6.98 -2.13 7.54
N ARG A 175 -7.99 -2.97 7.70
CA ARG A 175 -7.78 -4.40 7.92
C ARG A 175 -7.49 -5.08 6.58
N SER A 176 -6.59 -6.05 6.63
CA SER A 176 -6.27 -6.90 5.48
C SER A 176 -7.43 -7.84 5.16
N TRP A 177 -7.22 -8.73 4.20
CA TRP A 177 -8.13 -9.82 3.89
C TRP A 177 -8.46 -10.64 5.14
N GLU A 178 -9.74 -10.78 5.44
CA GLU A 178 -10.27 -11.59 6.52
C GLU A 178 -10.99 -12.81 5.91
N MET A 179 -10.92 -13.97 6.58
CA MET A 179 -11.75 -15.10 6.22
C MET A 179 -13.20 -14.79 6.59
N GLY A 180 -14.09 -14.97 5.63
CA GLY A 180 -15.52 -14.79 5.84
C GLY A 180 -16.22 -16.08 6.24
N GLU A 181 -17.44 -16.24 5.74
CA GLU A 181 -18.28 -17.39 5.98
C GLU A 181 -17.61 -18.67 5.49
N THR A 182 -17.88 -19.77 6.18
CA THR A 182 -17.27 -21.06 5.90
C THR A 182 -18.32 -22.10 5.58
N VAL A 183 -18.09 -22.88 4.55
CA VAL A 183 -18.79 -24.15 4.32
C VAL A 183 -17.83 -25.29 4.47
N GLU A 184 -18.22 -26.36 5.19
CA GLU A 184 -17.34 -27.49 5.47
C GLU A 184 -18.08 -28.84 5.43
N GLN A 185 -17.38 -29.90 5.11
CA GLN A 185 -17.85 -31.29 5.26
C GLN A 185 -16.67 -32.22 5.51
N ASN A 186 -16.93 -33.37 6.13
CA ASN A 186 -15.93 -34.40 6.43
C ASN A 186 -15.66 -35.34 5.24
N ALA A 187 -15.80 -34.86 4.02
CA ALA A 187 -15.61 -35.62 2.79
C ALA A 187 -15.09 -34.72 1.67
N LYS A 188 -14.65 -35.33 0.56
CA LYS A 188 -14.30 -34.60 -0.64
C LYS A 188 -15.59 -34.00 -1.26
N TRP A 189 -15.53 -32.73 -1.62
CA TRP A 189 -16.62 -32.04 -2.29
C TRP A 189 -16.89 -32.64 -3.68
N GLY A 190 -18.15 -32.97 -3.96
CA GLY A 190 -18.69 -33.05 -5.31
C GLY A 190 -18.98 -31.63 -5.82
N VAL A 191 -19.03 -31.44 -7.15
CA VAL A 191 -19.31 -30.08 -7.71
C VAL A 191 -20.71 -29.61 -7.34
N ASP A 192 -21.70 -30.48 -7.42
CA ASP A 192 -23.10 -30.15 -7.13
C ASP A 192 -23.33 -29.87 -5.63
N ASP A 193 -22.70 -30.68 -4.76
CA ASP A 193 -22.75 -30.49 -3.31
C ASP A 193 -22.13 -29.18 -2.89
N LEU A 194 -20.96 -28.83 -3.47
CA LEU A 194 -20.29 -27.56 -3.21
C LEU A 194 -21.12 -26.37 -3.73
N ALA A 195 -21.70 -26.49 -4.91
CA ALA A 195 -22.57 -25.45 -5.47
C ALA A 195 -23.78 -25.18 -4.57
N ALA A 196 -24.44 -26.24 -4.06
CA ALA A 196 -25.54 -26.11 -3.11
C ALA A 196 -25.11 -25.46 -1.79
N ALA A 197 -23.91 -25.82 -1.27
CA ALA A 197 -23.38 -25.25 -0.03
C ALA A 197 -22.99 -23.78 -0.17
N LEU A 198 -22.48 -23.34 -1.33
CA LEU A 198 -22.07 -21.96 -1.58
C LEU A 198 -23.24 -21.02 -1.96
N ALA A 199 -24.36 -21.56 -2.46
CA ALA A 199 -25.48 -20.75 -2.92
C ALA A 199 -25.98 -19.71 -1.88
N PRO A 200 -26.08 -20.02 -0.57
CA PRO A 200 -26.49 -19.04 0.44
C PRO A 200 -25.49 -17.88 0.66
N LEU A 201 -24.23 -18.03 0.21
CA LEU A 201 -23.18 -17.00 0.36
C LEU A 201 -23.15 -16.02 -0.82
N ALA A 202 -24.01 -16.21 -1.83
CA ALA A 202 -24.04 -15.38 -3.04
C ALA A 202 -24.95 -14.14 -2.91
N GLU A 203 -25.69 -14.00 -1.79
CA GLU A 203 -26.52 -12.84 -1.45
C GLU A 203 -25.71 -11.82 -0.64
#